data_5980216a2938442d7e4984c210222e58
#
_entry.id   5980216a2938442d7e4984c210222e58
#
_cell.length_a   1.000
_cell.length_b   1.000
_cell.length_c   1.000
_cell.angle_alpha   90.00
_cell.angle_beta   90.00
_cell.angle_gamma   90.00
#
_symmetry.space_group_name_H-M   'P 1'
#
loop_
_entity.id
_entity.type
_entity.pdbx_description
1 polymer ?
#
loop_
_entity_poly.entity_id
_entity_poly.type
_entity_poly.pdbx_seq_one_letter_code
_entity_poly.pdbx_strand_id
1 'polypeptide(L)'
;MRIKLFFLFLISLLTQNSLAQNSPRGIFVGGGTTWYYGDLNDRLTAHPKLFRYYLTGGLIYKASPRVYINGAFAIGKIAGADSLAIQDFNNKRNLNFTNDIWQATLRAEYRLLGYHNGNTRRVTPYVFAGVGYFHFDPKGVRNGTEVALQPLGTEGQYISGSDNPTPYKL
;
A
#
# COMPACT_ATOMS: atom_id res chain seq x y z
N MET A 1 -5.85 26.93 20.01
CA MET A 1 -7.07 26.34 20.59
C MET A 1 -7.55 25.12 19.81
N ARG A 2 -7.58 25.13 18.47
CA ARG A 2 -8.07 24.01 17.61
C ARG A 2 -7.25 22.72 17.75
N ILE A 3 -5.94 22.79 17.88
CA ILE A 3 -5.05 21.61 18.01
C ILE A 3 -5.27 20.87 19.34
N LYS A 4 -5.50 21.60 20.45
CA LYS A 4 -5.78 21.00 21.76
C LYS A 4 -7.13 20.26 21.77
N LEU A 5 -8.14 20.78 21.07
CA LEU A 5 -9.43 20.14 20.90
C LEU A 5 -9.33 18.86 20.07
N PHE A 6 -8.49 18.85 19.03
CA PHE A 6 -8.23 17.66 18.21
C PHE A 6 -7.55 16.55 19.03
N PHE A 7 -6.55 16.90 19.86
CA PHE A 7 -5.90 15.94 20.76
C PHE A 7 -6.84 15.40 21.84
N LEU A 8 -7.69 16.24 22.41
CA LEU A 8 -8.72 15.80 23.37
C LEU A 8 -9.75 14.86 22.72
N PHE A 9 -10.17 15.14 21.50
CA PHE A 9 -11.04 14.25 20.74
C PHE A 9 -10.37 12.91 20.43
N LEU A 10 -9.08 12.91 20.04
CA LEU A 10 -8.30 11.69 19.78
C LEU A 10 -8.14 10.85 21.06
N ILE A 11 -7.86 11.47 22.20
CA ILE A 11 -7.76 10.79 23.50
C ILE A 11 -9.12 10.23 23.94
N SER A 12 -10.23 10.90 23.68
CA SER A 12 -11.57 10.41 24.01
C SER A 12 -11.95 9.16 23.21
N LEU A 13 -11.45 9.03 21.96
CA LEU A 13 -11.62 7.82 21.16
C LEU A 13 -10.83 6.61 21.71
N LEU A 14 -9.72 6.85 22.40
CA LEU A 14 -8.88 5.78 22.98
C LEU A 14 -9.45 5.26 24.32
N THR A 15 -10.31 6.00 24.99
CA THR A 15 -10.88 5.64 26.30
C THR A 15 -12.19 4.84 26.23
N GLN A 16 -12.68 4.54 25.05
CA GLN A 16 -13.87 3.71 24.86
C GLN A 16 -13.58 2.29 25.33
N ASN A 17 -14.18 1.90 26.43
CA ASN A 17 -14.15 0.48 26.89
C ASN A 17 -14.80 -0.38 25.81
N SER A 18 -13.99 -1.08 25.07
CA SER A 18 -14.41 -1.86 23.94
C SER A 18 -15.16 -3.11 24.41
N LEU A 19 -16.48 -3.05 24.36
CA LEU A 19 -17.37 -4.22 24.47
C LEU A 19 -17.18 -5.20 23.27
N ALA A 20 -16.26 -4.87 22.36
CA ALA A 20 -15.96 -5.63 21.15
C ALA A 20 -15.19 -6.95 21.39
N GLN A 21 -14.75 -7.26 22.59
CA GLN A 21 -13.93 -8.45 22.86
C GLN A 21 -14.59 -9.79 22.49
N ASN A 22 -15.90 -9.84 22.41
CA ASN A 22 -16.66 -11.03 22.00
C ASN A 22 -17.29 -10.93 20.61
N SER A 23 -17.10 -9.82 19.91
CA SER A 23 -17.64 -9.67 18.55
C SER A 23 -16.85 -10.53 17.57
N PRO A 24 -17.53 -11.33 16.71
CA PRO A 24 -16.89 -12.03 15.62
C PRO A 24 -16.40 -11.10 14.50
N ARG A 25 -16.68 -9.79 14.60
CA ARG A 25 -16.39 -8.78 13.58
C ARG A 25 -15.50 -7.69 14.15
N GLY A 26 -14.51 -7.29 13.38
CA GLY A 26 -13.62 -6.17 13.69
C GLY A 26 -13.47 -5.25 12.49
N ILE A 27 -13.16 -3.99 12.76
CA ILE A 27 -12.79 -2.99 11.75
C ILE A 27 -11.37 -2.57 12.05
N PHE A 28 -10.58 -2.34 11.02
CA PHE A 28 -9.28 -1.71 11.17
C PHE A 28 -9.09 -0.57 10.16
N VAL A 29 -8.30 0.39 10.55
CA VAL A 29 -7.80 1.46 9.70
C VAL A 29 -6.30 1.59 9.93
N GLY A 30 -5.59 1.95 8.88
CA GLY A 30 -4.15 2.14 8.96
C GLY A 30 -3.68 3.21 7.99
N GLY A 31 -2.56 3.80 8.29
CA GLY A 31 -1.91 4.77 7.43
C GLY A 31 -0.40 4.64 7.50
N GLY A 32 0.26 5.05 6.44
CA GLY A 32 1.71 4.96 6.34
C GLY A 32 2.24 5.74 5.15
N THR A 33 3.49 5.46 4.84
CA THR A 33 4.17 6.02 3.68
C THR A 33 4.60 4.91 2.73
N THR A 34 4.58 5.23 1.44
CA THR A 34 5.15 4.40 0.38
C THR A 34 6.46 5.00 -0.08
N TRP A 35 7.33 4.16 -0.58
CA TRP A 35 8.46 4.59 -1.41
C TRP A 35 8.67 3.59 -2.55
N TYR A 36 9.29 4.07 -3.60
CA TYR A 36 9.64 3.26 -4.76
C TYR A 36 11.10 2.79 -4.68
N TYR A 37 11.32 1.52 -5.01
CA TYR A 37 12.64 0.94 -5.23
C TYR A 37 12.65 0.29 -6.62
N GLY A 38 13.53 0.77 -7.52
CA GLY A 38 13.62 0.31 -8.90
C GLY A 38 14.51 1.24 -9.72
N ASP A 39 14.39 1.19 -11.04
CA ASP A 39 15.29 1.83 -12.01
C ASP A 39 15.48 3.34 -11.84
N LEU A 40 14.48 4.04 -11.32
CA LEU A 40 14.54 5.47 -11.05
C LEU A 40 14.99 5.79 -9.60
N ASN A 41 15.35 4.77 -8.84
CA ASN A 41 15.89 4.94 -7.49
C ASN A 41 16.93 3.87 -7.21
N ASP A 42 18.18 4.20 -7.45
CA ASP A 42 19.35 3.32 -7.25
C ASP A 42 19.84 3.29 -5.78
N ARG A 43 19.14 3.96 -4.87
CA ARG A 43 19.46 3.98 -3.44
C ARG A 43 18.77 2.84 -2.73
N LEU A 44 19.52 2.11 -1.92
CA LEU A 44 18.97 1.11 -0.99
C LEU A 44 18.12 1.76 0.12
N THR A 45 18.29 3.06 0.36
CA THR A 45 17.58 3.81 1.38
C THR A 45 16.50 4.69 0.75
N ALA A 46 15.33 4.69 1.36
CA ALA A 46 14.23 5.55 0.94
C ALA A 46 14.59 7.03 1.04
N HIS A 47 14.42 7.79 -0.03
CA HIS A 47 14.65 9.23 -0.02
C HIS A 47 13.39 9.96 0.48
N PRO A 48 13.45 10.78 1.55
CA PRO A 48 12.26 11.40 2.15
C PRO A 48 11.38 12.19 1.19
N LYS A 49 11.97 12.82 0.16
CA LYS A 49 11.22 13.58 -0.87
C LYS A 49 10.32 12.71 -1.75
N LEU A 50 10.57 11.40 -1.82
CA LEU A 50 9.78 10.43 -2.58
C LEU A 50 8.69 9.77 -1.75
N PHE A 51 8.63 10.00 -0.45
CA PHE A 51 7.57 9.47 0.37
C PHE A 51 6.21 10.00 -0.07
N ARG A 52 5.28 9.09 -0.19
CA ARG A 52 3.87 9.40 -0.49
C ARG A 52 2.99 8.71 0.56
N TYR A 53 1.74 9.10 0.59
CA TYR A 53 0.77 8.56 1.54
C TYR A 53 0.31 7.15 1.14
N TYR A 54 -0.07 6.39 2.14
CA TYR A 54 -0.78 5.11 2.01
C TYR A 54 -1.84 5.04 3.10
N LEU A 55 -3.07 4.76 2.73
CA LEU A 55 -4.20 4.60 3.64
C LEU A 55 -4.86 3.27 3.36
N THR A 56 -5.23 2.56 4.41
CA THR A 56 -5.92 1.28 4.31
C THR A 56 -7.00 1.16 5.36
N GLY A 57 -8.03 0.42 5.04
CA GLY A 57 -9.08 0.08 5.98
C GLY A 57 -9.74 -1.23 5.56
N GLY A 58 -10.33 -1.91 6.52
CA GLY A 58 -10.94 -3.19 6.22
C GLY A 58 -11.72 -3.78 7.37
N LEU A 59 -12.24 -4.97 7.10
CA LEU A 59 -13.06 -5.75 7.99
C LEU A 59 -12.36 -7.06 8.31
N ILE A 60 -12.48 -7.47 9.56
CA ILE A 60 -12.01 -8.76 10.05
C ILE A 60 -13.24 -9.55 10.53
N TYR A 61 -13.38 -10.76 10.03
CA TYR A 61 -14.40 -11.69 10.47
C TYR A 61 -13.76 -12.92 11.11
N LYS A 62 -14.09 -13.19 12.36
CA LYS A 62 -13.67 -14.39 13.10
C LYS A 62 -14.63 -15.53 12.77
N ALA A 63 -14.27 -16.37 11.84
CA ALA A 63 -15.08 -17.54 11.44
C ALA A 63 -15.02 -18.68 12.49
N SER A 64 -13.86 -18.82 13.19
CA SER A 64 -13.67 -19.79 14.27
C SER A 64 -12.57 -19.29 15.22
N PRO A 65 -12.30 -19.96 16.36
CA PRO A 65 -11.20 -19.60 17.24
C PRO A 65 -9.81 -19.58 16.59
N ARG A 66 -9.68 -20.24 15.43
CA ARG A 66 -8.41 -20.32 14.69
C ARG A 66 -8.48 -19.69 13.31
N VAL A 67 -9.66 -19.44 12.73
CA VAL A 67 -9.82 -18.96 11.35
C VAL A 67 -10.37 -17.54 11.35
N TYR A 68 -9.67 -16.66 10.65
CA TYR A 68 -10.07 -15.26 10.43
C TYR A 68 -10.10 -14.97 8.93
N ILE A 69 -11.08 -14.21 8.50
CA ILE A 69 -11.22 -13.72 7.14
C ILE A 69 -11.07 -12.20 7.19
N ASN A 70 -10.18 -11.66 6.38
CA ASN A 70 -9.90 -10.24 6.30
C ASN A 70 -10.18 -9.73 4.88
N GLY A 71 -11.05 -8.73 4.77
CA GLY A 71 -11.22 -7.94 3.55
C GLY A 71 -10.66 -6.54 3.77
N ALA A 72 -9.81 -6.06 2.87
CA ALA A 72 -9.22 -4.74 2.97
C ALA A 72 -9.24 -4.00 1.65
N PHE A 73 -9.36 -2.67 1.75
CA PHE A 73 -9.17 -1.74 0.65
C PHE A 73 -8.09 -0.72 1.04
N ALA A 74 -7.26 -0.37 0.09
CA ALA A 74 -6.21 0.62 0.31
C ALA A 74 -6.05 1.52 -0.90
N ILE A 75 -5.68 2.76 -0.63
CA ILE A 75 -5.29 3.77 -1.60
C ILE A 75 -3.93 4.34 -1.24
N GLY A 76 -3.19 4.74 -2.24
CA GLY A 76 -1.89 5.34 -2.02
C GLY A 76 -1.33 5.97 -3.28
N LYS A 77 -0.16 6.56 -3.13
CA LYS A 77 0.62 7.10 -4.25
C LYS A 77 2.05 6.61 -4.14
N ILE A 78 2.71 6.35 -5.25
CA ILE A 78 4.15 6.10 -5.33
C ILE A 78 4.78 7.11 -6.28
N ALA A 79 6.06 7.40 -6.07
CA ALA A 79 6.82 8.31 -6.93
C ALA A 79 8.27 7.85 -7.05
N GLY A 80 8.83 8.06 -8.23
CA GLY A 80 10.26 7.87 -8.50
C GLY A 80 10.81 9.05 -9.28
N ALA A 81 12.08 9.39 -9.07
CA ALA A 81 12.74 10.47 -9.78
C ALA A 81 14.25 10.24 -9.87
N ASP A 82 14.74 10.21 -11.09
CA ASP A 82 16.18 10.11 -11.40
C ASP A 82 17.02 11.26 -10.84
N SER A 83 16.43 12.44 -10.69
CA SER A 83 17.10 13.62 -10.13
C SER A 83 17.60 13.43 -8.69
N LEU A 84 17.16 12.37 -8.02
CA LEU A 84 17.57 11.99 -6.68
C LEU A 84 18.46 10.75 -6.66
N ALA A 85 18.80 10.19 -7.83
CA ALA A 85 19.68 9.04 -7.96
C ALA A 85 21.14 9.38 -7.61
N ILE A 86 21.92 8.36 -7.28
CA ILE A 86 23.36 8.50 -6.99
C ILE A 86 24.16 8.51 -8.29
N GLN A 87 23.72 7.73 -9.28
CA GLN A 87 24.45 7.57 -10.54
C GLN A 87 24.24 8.76 -11.47
N ASP A 88 25.34 9.31 -11.99
CA ASP A 88 25.32 10.44 -12.91
C ASP A 88 24.52 10.17 -14.19
N PHE A 89 24.49 8.92 -14.64
CA PHE A 89 23.69 8.50 -15.79
C PHE A 89 22.20 8.75 -15.58
N ASN A 90 21.69 8.34 -14.42
CA ASN A 90 20.30 8.53 -14.06
C ASN A 90 19.96 10.02 -13.90
N ASN A 91 20.83 10.80 -13.27
CA ASN A 91 20.66 12.23 -13.14
C ASN A 91 20.57 12.94 -14.51
N LYS A 92 21.37 12.53 -15.50
CA LYS A 92 21.32 13.06 -16.86
C LYS A 92 20.06 12.65 -17.61
N ARG A 93 19.55 11.44 -17.37
CA ARG A 93 18.29 10.93 -17.93
C ARG A 93 17.09 11.71 -17.43
N ASN A 94 17.10 12.10 -16.15
CA ASN A 94 16.13 12.95 -15.47
C ASN A 94 14.66 12.54 -15.68
N LEU A 95 14.41 11.25 -15.66
CA LEU A 95 13.04 10.71 -15.70
C LEU A 95 12.38 10.81 -14.33
N ASN A 96 11.08 10.94 -14.34
CA ASN A 96 10.27 10.89 -13.12
C ASN A 96 8.91 10.24 -13.41
N PHE A 97 8.31 9.70 -12.37
CA PHE A 97 6.93 9.25 -12.44
C PHE A 97 6.22 9.45 -11.11
N THR A 98 4.92 9.55 -11.19
CA THR A 98 3.99 9.40 -10.10
C THR A 98 2.92 8.40 -10.48
N ASN A 99 2.42 7.66 -9.51
CA ASN A 99 1.41 6.66 -9.75
C ASN A 99 0.43 6.61 -8.58
N ASP A 100 -0.84 6.83 -8.88
CA ASP A 100 -1.92 6.61 -7.94
C ASP A 100 -2.29 5.12 -7.97
N ILE A 101 -2.32 4.51 -6.78
CA ILE A 101 -2.56 3.08 -6.62
C ILE A 101 -3.78 2.86 -5.75
N TRP A 102 -4.52 1.83 -6.06
CA TRP A 102 -5.50 1.27 -5.14
C TRP A 102 -5.48 -0.25 -5.21
N GLN A 103 -5.86 -0.88 -4.10
CA GLN A 103 -5.92 -2.33 -4.03
C GLN A 103 -7.10 -2.79 -3.19
N ALA A 104 -7.64 -3.94 -3.56
CA ALA A 104 -8.62 -4.67 -2.76
C ALA A 104 -8.07 -6.07 -2.49
N THR A 105 -8.14 -6.52 -1.25
CA THR A 105 -7.60 -7.82 -0.84
C THR A 105 -8.61 -8.60 -0.03
N LEU A 106 -8.62 -9.92 -0.22
CA LEU A 106 -9.36 -10.88 0.60
C LEU A 106 -8.38 -11.96 1.07
N ARG A 107 -8.27 -12.14 2.37
CA ARG A 107 -7.27 -13.01 2.99
C ARG A 107 -7.90 -13.89 4.07
N ALA A 108 -7.58 -15.15 4.08
CA ALA A 108 -7.86 -16.07 5.17
C ALA A 108 -6.60 -16.28 6.02
N GLU A 109 -6.74 -16.20 7.33
CA GLU A 109 -5.68 -16.45 8.31
C GLU A 109 -6.03 -17.66 9.16
N TYR A 110 -5.06 -18.55 9.36
CA TYR A 110 -5.16 -19.68 10.28
C TYR A 110 -4.16 -19.52 11.45
N ARG A 111 -4.68 -19.36 12.64
CA ARG A 111 -3.89 -19.22 13.88
C ARG A 111 -3.57 -20.58 14.45
N LEU A 112 -2.28 -20.92 14.52
CA LEU A 112 -1.82 -22.25 14.91
C LEU A 112 -2.23 -22.61 16.35
N LEU A 113 -2.22 -21.63 17.25
CA LEU A 113 -2.48 -21.87 18.68
C LEU A 113 -3.90 -21.53 19.14
N GLY A 114 -4.75 -21.03 18.25
CA GLY A 114 -6.10 -20.57 18.58
C GLY A 114 -6.10 -19.45 19.64
N TYR A 115 -7.09 -18.58 19.59
CA TYR A 115 -7.32 -17.56 20.61
C TYR A 115 -8.59 -17.90 21.38
N HIS A 116 -8.43 -18.18 22.68
CA HIS A 116 -9.55 -18.38 23.61
C HIS A 116 -9.60 -17.20 24.60
N ASN A 117 -10.81 -16.75 24.93
CA ASN A 117 -11.00 -15.78 26.00
C ASN A 117 -10.44 -16.35 27.32
N GLY A 118 -9.57 -15.57 27.96
CA GLY A 118 -8.90 -16.00 29.19
C GLY A 118 -7.53 -16.66 28.99
N ASN A 119 -7.06 -16.84 27.77
CA ASN A 119 -5.73 -17.39 27.54
C ASN A 119 -4.66 -16.28 27.70
N THR A 120 -3.72 -16.49 28.58
CA THR A 120 -2.59 -15.60 28.90
C THR A 120 -1.49 -15.57 27.81
N ARG A 121 -1.69 -16.25 26.68
CA ARG A 121 -0.70 -16.27 25.60
C ARG A 121 -0.57 -14.92 24.92
N ARG A 122 0.61 -14.33 25.00
CA ARG A 122 0.92 -13.02 24.43
C ARG A 122 1.23 -13.06 22.92
N VAL A 123 1.54 -14.25 22.39
CA VAL A 123 1.96 -14.44 20.99
C VAL A 123 1.24 -15.64 20.39
N THR A 124 0.69 -15.47 19.21
CA THR A 124 0.06 -16.54 18.44
C THR A 124 0.57 -16.47 16.99
N PRO A 125 1.41 -17.43 16.56
CA PRO A 125 1.81 -17.52 15.18
C PRO A 125 0.64 -17.89 14.28
N TYR A 126 0.65 -17.38 13.05
CA TYR A 126 -0.39 -17.66 12.06
C TYR A 126 0.20 -17.83 10.67
N VAL A 127 -0.52 -18.51 9.82
CA VAL A 127 -0.30 -18.57 8.37
C VAL A 127 -1.48 -17.92 7.67
N PHE A 128 -1.26 -17.39 6.49
CA PHE A 128 -2.34 -16.79 5.72
C PHE A 128 -2.17 -17.07 4.23
N ALA A 129 -3.29 -17.04 3.52
CA ALA A 129 -3.36 -17.04 2.07
C ALA A 129 -4.50 -16.11 1.63
N GLY A 130 -4.39 -15.55 0.44
CA GLY A 130 -5.41 -14.64 -0.07
C GLY A 130 -5.21 -14.28 -1.52
N VAL A 131 -6.15 -13.50 -2.01
CA VAL A 131 -6.13 -12.92 -3.34
C VAL A 131 -6.26 -11.41 -3.23
N GLY A 132 -5.70 -10.70 -4.19
CA GLY A 132 -5.79 -9.25 -4.26
C GLY A 132 -5.89 -8.77 -5.68
N TYR A 133 -6.61 -7.68 -5.87
CA TYR A 133 -6.60 -6.89 -7.09
C TYR A 133 -5.85 -5.59 -6.82
N PHE A 134 -4.96 -5.23 -7.73
CA PHE A 134 -4.12 -4.06 -7.64
C PHE A 134 -4.25 -3.25 -8.93
N HIS A 135 -4.52 -1.96 -8.81
CA HIS A 135 -4.60 -1.04 -9.94
C HIS A 135 -3.53 0.03 -9.85
N PHE A 136 -2.95 0.38 -10.98
CA PHE A 136 -1.94 1.42 -11.12
C PHE A 136 -2.13 2.19 -12.43
N ASP A 137 -1.80 3.50 -12.40
CA ASP A 137 -1.85 4.41 -13.55
C ASP A 137 -0.63 5.34 -13.51
N PRO A 138 0.54 4.89 -14.04
CA PRO A 138 1.77 5.66 -13.96
C PRO A 138 1.74 6.86 -14.90
N LYS A 139 2.10 8.01 -14.36
CA LYS A 139 2.22 9.28 -15.08
C LYS A 139 3.62 9.85 -14.93
N GLY A 140 4.20 10.33 -16.03
CA GLY A 140 5.45 11.07 -16.03
C GLY A 140 5.21 12.56 -16.23
N VAL A 141 6.15 13.39 -15.80
CA VAL A 141 6.13 14.84 -16.08
C VAL A 141 7.15 15.16 -17.15
N ARG A 142 6.69 15.72 -18.25
CA ARG A 142 7.55 16.24 -19.35
C ARG A 142 7.22 17.69 -19.63
N ASN A 143 8.20 18.56 -19.52
CA ASN A 143 8.03 20.00 -19.73
C ASN A 143 6.90 20.63 -18.89
N GLY A 144 6.73 20.17 -17.65
CA GLY A 144 5.67 20.66 -16.76
C GLY A 144 4.27 20.09 -17.01
N THR A 145 4.12 19.21 -18.01
CA THR A 145 2.83 18.56 -18.33
C THR A 145 2.86 17.10 -17.88
N GLU A 146 1.82 16.66 -17.17
CA GLU A 146 1.63 15.25 -16.84
C GLU A 146 1.18 14.48 -18.09
N VAL A 147 1.86 13.36 -18.34
CA VAL A 147 1.57 12.47 -19.47
C VAL A 147 1.43 11.06 -18.94
N ALA A 148 0.35 10.36 -19.31
CA ALA A 148 0.18 8.93 -19.00
C ALA A 148 1.28 8.12 -19.71
N LEU A 149 1.97 7.26 -18.93
CA LEU A 149 3.10 6.48 -19.47
C LEU A 149 2.64 5.24 -20.22
N GLN A 150 1.50 4.65 -19.84
CA GLN A 150 0.97 3.45 -20.46
C GLN A 150 0.78 3.58 -22.00
N PRO A 151 0.16 4.64 -22.53
CA PRO A 151 0.00 4.78 -23.97
C PRO A 151 1.31 5.02 -24.73
N LEU A 152 2.37 5.46 -24.05
CA LEU A 152 3.66 5.74 -24.68
C LEU A 152 4.48 4.48 -24.95
N GLY A 153 4.11 3.32 -24.36
CA GLY A 153 4.86 2.09 -24.56
C GLY A 153 6.32 2.19 -24.13
N THR A 154 6.58 2.82 -22.98
CA THR A 154 7.93 3.13 -22.50
C THR A 154 8.79 1.90 -22.21
N GLU A 155 8.18 0.71 -22.18
CA GLU A 155 8.87 -0.57 -21.98
C GLU A 155 9.06 -1.35 -23.30
N GLY A 156 9.03 -0.67 -24.43
CA GLY A 156 9.31 -1.27 -25.72
C GLY A 156 8.14 -2.02 -26.36
N GLN A 157 6.92 -1.88 -25.87
CA GLN A 157 5.73 -2.59 -26.36
C GLN A 157 5.43 -2.31 -27.84
N TYR A 158 5.92 -1.20 -28.38
CA TYR A 158 5.70 -0.77 -29.76
C TYR A 158 6.94 -0.90 -30.64
N ILE A 159 8.02 -1.48 -30.15
CA ILE A 159 9.22 -1.72 -30.94
C ILE A 159 8.94 -2.90 -31.88
N SER A 160 9.19 -2.72 -33.18
CA SER A 160 9.04 -3.77 -34.18
C SER A 160 9.90 -4.99 -33.81
N GLY A 161 9.28 -6.16 -33.67
CA GLY A 161 9.94 -7.39 -33.17
C GLY A 161 9.73 -7.67 -31.68
N SER A 162 9.03 -6.84 -30.96
CA SER A 162 8.59 -7.14 -29.60
C SER A 162 7.49 -8.20 -29.63
N ASP A 163 7.66 -9.28 -28.86
CA ASP A 163 6.69 -10.37 -28.76
C ASP A 163 5.40 -9.95 -28.00
N ASN A 164 5.34 -8.73 -27.49
CA ASN A 164 4.20 -8.25 -26.73
C ASN A 164 3.76 -6.84 -27.17
N PRO A 165 3.03 -6.72 -28.29
CA PRO A 165 2.55 -5.43 -28.81
C PRO A 165 1.36 -4.84 -28.04
N THR A 166 0.87 -5.52 -27.00
CA THR A 166 -0.29 -5.03 -26.24
C THR A 166 0.16 -4.20 -25.05
N PRO A 167 -0.32 -2.93 -24.92
CA PRO A 167 -0.20 -2.20 -23.67
C PRO A 167 -0.87 -3.01 -22.56
N TYR A 168 -0.32 -2.95 -21.34
CA TYR A 168 -0.88 -3.62 -20.19
C TYR A 168 -2.40 -3.46 -20.15
N LYS A 169 -3.12 -4.51 -20.47
CA LYS A 169 -4.53 -4.63 -20.15
C LYS A 169 -4.61 -5.44 -18.87
N LEU A 170 -4.89 -4.76 -17.78
CA LEU A 170 -5.39 -5.40 -16.58
C LEU A 170 -6.89 -5.58 -16.71
#